data_618e9b85997688059fb37a3ee3d644de
#
_entry.id   618e9b85997688059fb37a3ee3d644de
#
_cell.length_a   1.000
_cell.length_b   1.000
_cell.length_c   1.000
_cell.angle_alpha   90.00
_cell.angle_beta   90.00
_cell.angle_gamma   90.00
#
_symmetry.space_group_name_H-M   'P 1'
#
loop_
_entity.id
_entity.type
_entity.pdbx_description
1 polymer ?
#
loop_
_entity_poly.entity_id
_entity_poly.type
_entity_poly.pdbx_seq_one_letter_code
_entity_poly.pdbx_strand_id
1 'polypeptide(L)'
;MTKDENIWGNIRFAILLVFTVVLIFIILCKYVFDVPMKESSELIKDINHSETIFTEQKVHAKKSLVIWSQIDSLDFNAYQVQRMDEIKGEIYGIQEIYTKNGMNSRFMFGALASKTLRFQFDIQEELSALKRNNELIEKDLEECKANL
;
A
#
# COMPACT_ATOMS: atom_id res chain seq x y z
N MET A 1 67.41 28.51 -34.38
CA MET A 1 66.61 27.44 -33.78
C MET A 1 66.85 26.19 -34.58
N THR A 2 67.56 25.24 -34.01
CA THR A 2 67.87 23.97 -34.66
C THR A 2 66.63 23.10 -34.74
N LYS A 3 66.53 22.29 -35.81
CA LYS A 3 65.38 21.35 -36.00
C LYS A 3 65.12 20.45 -34.78
N ASP A 4 66.14 20.19 -34.01
CA ASP A 4 66.06 19.34 -32.81
C ASP A 4 65.36 20.04 -31.64
N GLU A 5 65.46 21.35 -31.47
CA GLU A 5 64.72 22.12 -30.43
C GLU A 5 63.23 22.11 -30.65
N ASN A 6 62.79 22.19 -31.92
CA ASN A 6 61.37 22.10 -32.27
C ASN A 6 60.79 20.69 -32.04
N ILE A 7 61.57 19.66 -32.31
CA ILE A 7 61.17 18.26 -32.07
C ILE A 7 61.02 18.01 -30.57
N TRP A 8 61.96 18.47 -29.76
CA TRP A 8 61.91 18.34 -28.31
C TRP A 8 60.74 19.11 -27.70
N GLY A 9 60.43 20.32 -28.21
CA GLY A 9 59.29 21.10 -27.81
C GLY A 9 57.96 20.40 -28.10
N ASN A 10 57.82 19.84 -29.28
CA ASN A 10 56.61 19.11 -29.68
C ASN A 10 56.42 17.80 -28.87
N ILE A 11 57.50 17.09 -28.58
CA ILE A 11 57.45 15.88 -27.74
C ILE A 11 57.00 16.24 -26.30
N ARG A 12 57.57 17.31 -25.72
CA ARG A 12 57.19 17.79 -24.39
C ARG A 12 55.71 18.18 -24.34
N PHE A 13 55.24 18.88 -25.36
CA PHE A 13 53.84 19.28 -25.46
C PHE A 13 52.92 18.06 -25.59
N ALA A 14 53.29 17.09 -26.44
CA ALA A 14 52.52 15.85 -26.61
C ALA A 14 52.42 15.03 -25.29
N ILE A 15 53.53 14.90 -24.58
CA ILE A 15 53.55 14.21 -23.28
C ILE A 15 52.60 14.94 -22.24
N LEU A 16 52.70 16.25 -22.20
CA LEU A 16 51.88 17.06 -21.28
C LEU A 16 50.40 16.96 -21.63
N LEU A 17 50.06 16.95 -22.93
CA LEU A 17 48.70 16.81 -23.40
C LEU A 17 48.12 15.42 -23.04
N VAL A 18 48.88 14.35 -23.25
CA VAL A 18 48.48 12.96 -22.89
C VAL A 18 48.27 12.86 -21.38
N PHE A 19 49.16 13.45 -20.57
CA PHE A 19 49.06 13.43 -19.13
C PHE A 19 47.79 14.19 -18.63
N THR A 20 47.50 15.35 -19.21
CA THR A 20 46.28 16.10 -18.85
C THR A 20 45.00 15.34 -19.22
N VAL A 21 44.95 14.69 -20.40
CA VAL A 21 43.80 13.89 -20.82
C VAL A 21 43.59 12.68 -19.89
N VAL A 22 44.68 11.98 -19.53
CA VAL A 22 44.60 10.86 -18.57
C VAL A 22 44.13 11.32 -17.21
N LEU A 23 44.58 12.50 -16.73
CA LEU A 23 44.20 13.06 -15.44
C LEU A 23 42.70 13.42 -15.43
N ILE A 24 42.22 14.08 -16.50
CA ILE A 24 40.79 14.39 -16.67
C ILE A 24 39.96 13.11 -16.71
N PHE A 25 40.42 12.08 -17.43
CA PHE A 25 39.74 10.79 -17.53
C PHE A 25 39.62 10.10 -16.16
N ILE A 26 40.69 10.11 -15.35
CA ILE A 26 40.67 9.57 -13.99
C ILE A 26 39.69 10.32 -13.10
N ILE A 27 39.66 11.67 -13.20
CA ILE A 27 38.72 12.50 -12.46
C ILE A 27 37.27 12.19 -12.87
N LEU A 28 37.02 12.11 -14.17
CA LEU A 28 35.69 11.75 -14.69
C LEU A 28 35.26 10.35 -14.26
N CYS A 29 36.14 9.36 -14.35
CA CYS A 29 35.84 8.01 -13.89
C CYS A 29 35.54 7.97 -12.40
N LYS A 30 36.27 8.73 -11.57
CA LYS A 30 36.12 8.68 -10.12
C LYS A 30 34.95 9.52 -9.58
N TYR A 31 34.60 10.64 -10.25
CA TYR A 31 33.56 11.56 -9.78
C TYR A 31 32.26 11.49 -10.56
N VAL A 32 32.27 11.03 -11.81
CA VAL A 32 31.08 10.97 -12.67
C VAL A 32 30.60 9.55 -12.87
N PHE A 33 31.49 8.56 -12.96
CA PHE A 33 31.14 7.14 -13.13
C PHE A 33 31.11 6.36 -11.82
N ASP A 34 31.63 6.89 -10.73
CA ASP A 34 31.32 6.39 -9.37
C ASP A 34 29.95 6.90 -8.92
N VAL A 35 28.98 6.93 -9.85
CA VAL A 35 27.54 6.97 -9.54
C VAL A 35 27.27 5.76 -8.67
N PRO A 36 26.76 5.97 -7.47
CA PRO A 36 26.92 5.04 -6.36
C PRO A 36 26.17 3.74 -6.65
N MET A 37 26.91 2.67 -6.88
CA MET A 37 26.32 1.31 -6.83
C MET A 37 25.60 1.07 -5.49
N LYS A 38 25.95 1.82 -4.46
CA LYS A 38 25.26 1.81 -3.16
C LYS A 38 23.85 2.36 -3.26
N GLU A 39 23.61 3.47 -3.98
CA GLU A 39 22.25 3.99 -4.20
C GLU A 39 21.41 3.05 -5.05
N SER A 40 21.98 2.40 -6.05
CA SER A 40 21.21 1.45 -6.86
C SER A 40 20.79 0.20 -6.08
N SER A 41 21.61 -0.31 -5.17
CA SER A 41 21.27 -1.46 -4.34
C SER A 41 20.23 -1.10 -3.26
N GLU A 42 20.30 0.09 -2.70
CA GLU A 42 19.34 0.60 -1.73
C GLU A 42 17.99 0.90 -2.41
N LEU A 43 18.02 1.49 -3.60
CA LEU A 43 16.84 1.72 -4.43
C LEU A 43 16.14 0.41 -4.84
N ILE A 44 16.90 -0.60 -5.24
CA ILE A 44 16.35 -1.93 -5.57
C ILE A 44 15.71 -2.57 -4.33
N LYS A 45 16.32 -2.42 -3.16
CA LYS A 45 15.76 -2.91 -1.90
C LYS A 45 14.44 -2.22 -1.56
N ASP A 46 14.37 -0.90 -1.75
CA ASP A 46 13.16 -0.12 -1.53
C ASP A 46 12.06 -0.46 -2.53
N ILE A 47 12.41 -0.69 -3.79
CA ILE A 47 11.47 -1.14 -4.82
C ILE A 47 10.90 -2.52 -4.45
N ASN A 48 11.74 -3.49 -4.12
CA ASN A 48 11.31 -4.82 -3.72
C ASN A 48 10.43 -4.79 -2.47
N HIS A 49 10.77 -3.96 -1.49
CA HIS A 49 9.96 -3.76 -0.30
C HIS A 49 8.59 -3.14 -0.63
N SER A 50 8.57 -2.15 -1.53
CA SER A 50 7.33 -1.52 -1.98
C SER A 50 6.45 -2.48 -2.78
N GLU A 51 7.04 -3.34 -3.61
CA GLU A 51 6.34 -4.37 -4.37
C GLU A 51 5.71 -5.43 -3.44
N THR A 52 6.42 -5.82 -2.39
CA THR A 52 5.89 -6.72 -1.36
C THR A 52 4.66 -6.12 -0.68
N ILE A 53 4.75 -4.85 -0.24
CA ILE A 53 3.62 -4.12 0.36
C ILE A 53 2.44 -4.04 -0.61
N PHE A 54 2.70 -3.71 -1.88
CA PHE A 54 1.65 -3.61 -2.90
C PHE A 54 0.95 -4.96 -3.15
N THR A 55 1.71 -6.05 -3.13
CA THR A 55 1.17 -7.41 -3.26
C THR A 55 0.28 -7.76 -2.07
N GLU A 56 0.71 -7.44 -0.84
CA GLU A 56 -0.11 -7.60 0.36
C GLU A 56 -1.38 -6.75 0.28
N GLN A 57 -1.28 -5.48 -0.13
CA GLN A 57 -2.45 -4.62 -0.33
C GLN A 57 -3.46 -5.24 -1.30
N LYS A 58 -2.99 -5.80 -2.41
CA LYS A 58 -3.85 -6.45 -3.41
C LYS A 58 -4.59 -7.68 -2.85
N VAL A 59 -3.90 -8.49 -2.05
CA VAL A 59 -4.50 -9.65 -1.38
C VAL A 59 -5.57 -9.21 -0.39
N HIS A 60 -5.26 -8.23 0.45
CA HIS A 60 -6.19 -7.73 1.46
C HIS A 60 -7.34 -6.91 0.88
N ALA A 61 -7.14 -6.22 -0.24
CA ALA A 61 -8.23 -5.58 -0.98
C ALA A 61 -9.24 -6.62 -1.49
N LYS A 62 -8.77 -7.74 -2.03
CA LYS A 62 -9.67 -8.85 -2.43
C LYS A 62 -10.41 -9.43 -1.23
N LYS A 63 -9.73 -9.63 -0.10
CA LYS A 63 -10.36 -10.10 1.14
C LYS A 63 -11.42 -9.12 1.62
N SER A 64 -11.16 -7.82 1.59
CA SER A 64 -12.11 -6.77 1.96
C SER A 64 -13.36 -6.80 1.08
N LEU A 65 -13.23 -7.05 -0.22
CA LEU A 65 -14.38 -7.21 -1.12
C LEU A 65 -15.23 -8.44 -0.79
N VAL A 66 -14.61 -9.56 -0.41
CA VAL A 66 -15.32 -10.76 0.03
C VAL A 66 -16.10 -10.46 1.32
N ILE A 67 -15.46 -9.85 2.31
CA ILE A 67 -16.13 -9.47 3.57
C ILE A 67 -17.29 -8.49 3.29
N TRP A 68 -17.10 -7.51 2.40
CA TRP A 68 -18.17 -6.61 1.98
C TRP A 68 -19.37 -7.35 1.43
N SER A 69 -19.16 -8.32 0.52
CA SER A 69 -20.24 -9.12 -0.04
C SER A 69 -20.91 -10.03 0.99
N GLN A 70 -20.17 -10.49 2.00
CA GLN A 70 -20.73 -11.25 3.12
C GLN A 70 -21.62 -10.37 3.99
N ILE A 71 -21.22 -9.13 4.30
CA ILE A 71 -22.03 -8.16 5.05
C ILE A 71 -23.32 -7.85 4.29
N ASP A 72 -23.23 -7.63 2.98
CA ASP A 72 -24.38 -7.27 2.14
C ASP A 72 -25.40 -8.42 2.03
N SER A 73 -24.93 -9.68 2.07
CA SER A 73 -25.76 -10.88 2.03
C SER A 73 -26.20 -11.39 3.41
N LEU A 74 -25.77 -10.73 4.50
CA LEU A 74 -26.04 -11.17 5.86
C LEU A 74 -27.49 -10.80 6.25
N ASP A 75 -28.20 -11.81 6.74
CA ASP A 75 -29.47 -11.57 7.43
C ASP A 75 -29.21 -11.33 8.92
N PHE A 76 -29.42 -10.09 9.37
CA PHE A 76 -29.17 -9.66 10.76
C PHE A 76 -30.25 -10.16 11.73
N ASN A 77 -30.52 -11.46 11.70
CA ASN A 77 -31.44 -12.13 12.60
C ASN A 77 -30.72 -12.79 13.77
N ALA A 78 -31.43 -13.02 14.87
CA ALA A 78 -30.89 -13.65 16.08
C ALA A 78 -30.25 -15.02 15.83
N TYR A 79 -30.64 -15.72 14.77
CA TYR A 79 -30.09 -17.02 14.40
C TYR A 79 -28.72 -16.98 13.69
N GLN A 80 -28.23 -15.78 13.31
CA GLN A 80 -26.96 -15.62 12.60
C GLN A 80 -25.86 -14.95 13.44
N VAL A 81 -26.01 -14.92 14.75
CA VAL A 81 -25.03 -14.27 15.67
C VAL A 81 -23.62 -14.81 15.45
N GLN A 82 -23.46 -16.11 15.29
CA GLN A 82 -22.14 -16.73 15.04
C GLN A 82 -21.50 -16.18 13.75
N ARG A 83 -22.28 -16.04 12.67
CA ARG A 83 -21.79 -15.52 11.40
C ARG A 83 -21.45 -14.03 11.48
N MET A 84 -22.22 -13.28 12.27
CA MET A 84 -21.92 -11.87 12.56
C MET A 84 -20.59 -11.74 13.31
N ASP A 85 -20.33 -12.59 14.28
CA ASP A 85 -19.07 -12.61 15.04
C ASP A 85 -17.88 -13.03 14.17
N GLU A 86 -18.07 -14.00 13.28
CA GLU A 86 -17.06 -14.39 12.29
C GLU A 86 -16.65 -13.21 11.39
N ILE A 87 -17.63 -12.49 10.84
CA ILE A 87 -17.39 -11.31 9.99
C ILE A 87 -16.67 -10.19 10.79
N LYS A 88 -17.11 -9.92 12.03
CA LYS A 88 -16.43 -8.97 12.91
C LYS A 88 -14.96 -9.39 13.15
N GLY A 89 -14.72 -10.69 13.38
CA GLY A 89 -13.38 -11.25 13.53
C GLY A 89 -12.52 -11.06 12.28
N GLU A 90 -13.09 -11.26 11.10
CA GLU A 90 -12.38 -11.02 9.83
C GLU A 90 -12.04 -9.53 9.61
N ILE A 91 -12.93 -8.61 9.97
CA ILE A 91 -12.71 -7.15 9.93
C ILE A 91 -11.54 -6.78 10.88
N TYR A 92 -11.50 -7.33 12.09
CA TYR A 92 -10.39 -7.13 13.01
C TYR A 92 -9.07 -7.68 12.46
N GLY A 93 -9.09 -8.84 11.77
CA GLY A 93 -7.92 -9.40 11.11
C GLY A 93 -7.31 -8.48 10.05
N ILE A 94 -8.13 -7.67 9.36
CA ILE A 94 -7.64 -6.64 8.42
C ILE A 94 -7.00 -5.48 9.18
N GLN A 95 -7.56 -5.06 10.31
CA GLN A 95 -6.99 -3.99 11.14
C GLN A 95 -5.62 -4.37 11.72
N GLU A 96 -5.43 -5.65 12.09
CA GLU A 96 -4.17 -6.15 12.64
C GLU A 96 -2.97 -5.97 11.70
N ILE A 97 -3.19 -5.88 10.39
CA ILE A 97 -2.12 -5.65 9.41
C ILE A 97 -1.39 -4.35 9.75
N TYR A 98 -2.11 -3.29 10.09
CA TYR A 98 -1.55 -2.00 10.45
C TYR A 98 -0.79 -2.06 11.79
N THR A 99 -1.37 -2.70 12.80
CA THR A 99 -0.75 -2.82 14.13
C THR A 99 0.47 -3.74 14.14
N LYS A 100 0.42 -4.87 13.45
CA LYS A 100 1.55 -5.80 13.31
C LYS A 100 2.75 -5.20 12.59
N ASN A 101 2.52 -4.26 11.69
CA ASN A 101 3.58 -3.54 10.98
C ASN A 101 4.00 -2.22 11.66
N GLY A 102 3.85 -2.14 12.99
CA GLY A 102 4.33 -1.01 13.78
C GLY A 102 3.64 0.31 13.47
N MET A 103 2.37 0.27 13.04
CA MET A 103 1.58 1.45 12.64
C MET A 103 2.22 2.28 11.52
N ASN A 104 3.01 1.62 10.67
CA ASN A 104 3.63 2.28 9.52
C ASN A 104 2.56 2.76 8.53
N SER A 105 2.70 4.01 8.06
CA SER A 105 1.77 4.64 7.12
C SER A 105 1.57 3.84 5.81
N ARG A 106 2.57 3.07 5.39
CA ARG A 106 2.49 2.17 4.22
C ARG A 106 1.43 1.06 4.38
N PHE A 107 1.10 0.69 5.62
CA PHE A 107 0.08 -0.31 5.96
C PHE A 107 -1.25 0.30 6.45
N MET A 108 -1.39 1.63 6.35
CA MET A 108 -2.58 2.36 6.78
C MET A 108 -3.86 1.91 6.05
N PHE A 109 -3.73 1.32 4.86
CA PHE A 109 -4.84 0.74 4.12
C PHE A 109 -5.62 -0.30 4.94
N GLY A 110 -4.94 -1.10 5.80
CA GLY A 110 -5.59 -2.08 6.67
C GLY A 110 -6.50 -1.42 7.70
N ALA A 111 -6.05 -0.33 8.32
CA ALA A 111 -6.85 0.43 9.27
C ALA A 111 -8.05 1.13 8.59
N LEU A 112 -7.86 1.70 7.40
CA LEU A 112 -8.93 2.35 6.64
C LEU A 112 -9.95 1.33 6.13
N ALA A 113 -9.52 0.22 5.56
CA ALA A 113 -10.40 -0.83 5.06
C ALA A 113 -11.25 -1.42 6.19
N SER A 114 -10.64 -1.75 7.34
CA SER A 114 -11.37 -2.29 8.49
C SER A 114 -12.40 -1.29 9.02
N LYS A 115 -12.06 -0.01 9.09
CA LYS A 115 -13.00 1.04 9.51
C LYS A 115 -14.19 1.17 8.57
N THR A 116 -13.95 1.12 7.26
CA THR A 116 -15.02 1.17 6.25
C THR A 116 -15.93 -0.05 6.33
N LEU A 117 -15.36 -1.26 6.46
CA LEU A 117 -16.13 -2.48 6.59
C LEU A 117 -16.95 -2.50 7.87
N ARG A 118 -16.39 -2.02 8.98
CA ARG A 118 -17.11 -1.91 10.25
C ARG A 118 -18.29 -0.95 10.14
N PHE A 119 -18.07 0.20 9.51
CA PHE A 119 -19.14 1.18 9.28
C PHE A 119 -20.27 0.60 8.41
N GLN A 120 -19.90 -0.15 7.35
CA GLN A 120 -20.89 -0.85 6.52
C GLN A 120 -21.66 -1.90 7.31
N PHE A 121 -20.98 -2.67 8.17
CA PHE A 121 -21.62 -3.66 9.03
C PHE A 121 -22.64 -3.02 9.98
N ASP A 122 -22.23 -1.95 10.68
CA ASP A 122 -23.07 -1.23 11.64
C ASP A 122 -24.32 -0.63 10.94
N ILE A 123 -24.16 -0.04 9.74
CA ILE A 123 -25.29 0.49 8.96
C ILE A 123 -26.27 -0.63 8.57
N GLN A 124 -25.78 -1.79 8.11
CA GLN A 124 -26.66 -2.88 7.70
C GLN A 124 -27.40 -3.47 8.91
N GLU A 125 -26.73 -3.58 10.06
CA GLU A 125 -27.34 -4.03 11.32
C GLU A 125 -28.48 -3.08 11.74
N GLU A 126 -28.23 -1.76 11.74
CA GLU A 126 -29.25 -0.73 12.07
C GLU A 126 -30.40 -0.74 11.06
N LEU A 127 -30.10 -0.83 9.78
CA LEU A 127 -31.12 -0.87 8.73
C LEU A 127 -32.04 -2.08 8.88
N SER A 128 -31.48 -3.25 9.20
CA SER A 128 -32.24 -4.47 9.45
C SER A 128 -33.13 -4.34 10.68
N ALA A 129 -32.62 -3.73 11.76
CA ALA A 129 -33.39 -3.45 12.97
C ALA A 129 -34.56 -2.49 12.69
N LEU A 130 -34.34 -1.43 11.92
CA LEU A 130 -35.38 -0.46 11.53
C LEU A 130 -36.46 -1.12 10.67
N LYS A 131 -36.09 -1.94 9.69
CA LYS A 131 -37.06 -2.68 8.86
C LYS A 131 -37.95 -3.58 9.71
N ARG A 132 -37.38 -4.33 10.61
CA ARG A 132 -38.11 -5.22 11.52
C ARG A 132 -39.05 -4.46 12.43
N ASN A 133 -38.62 -3.30 12.95
CA ASN A 133 -39.50 -2.47 13.78
C ASN A 133 -40.68 -1.87 12.98
N ASN A 134 -40.44 -1.47 11.74
CA ASN A 134 -41.50 -1.00 10.85
C ASN A 134 -42.53 -2.11 10.55
N GLU A 135 -42.07 -3.32 10.25
CA GLU A 135 -42.95 -4.49 10.03
C GLU A 135 -43.81 -4.81 11.27
N LEU A 136 -43.24 -4.70 12.47
CA LEU A 136 -43.99 -4.89 13.71
C LEU A 136 -45.06 -3.81 13.90
N ILE A 137 -44.71 -2.55 13.67
CA ILE A 137 -45.66 -1.43 13.78
C ILE A 137 -46.78 -1.56 12.76
N GLU A 138 -46.48 -1.94 11.51
CA GLU A 138 -47.47 -2.19 10.47
C GLU A 138 -48.45 -3.30 10.90
N LYS A 139 -47.93 -4.41 11.44
CA LYS A 139 -48.73 -5.51 11.96
C LYS A 139 -49.65 -5.08 13.12
N ASP A 140 -49.11 -4.36 14.10
CA ASP A 140 -49.86 -3.84 15.23
C ASP A 140 -50.98 -2.90 14.76
N LEU A 141 -50.71 -2.07 13.75
CA LEU A 141 -51.70 -1.19 13.14
C LEU A 141 -52.81 -1.96 12.42
N GLU A 142 -52.49 -3.04 11.71
CA GLU A 142 -53.48 -3.91 11.07
C GLU A 142 -54.36 -4.63 12.09
N GLU A 143 -53.76 -5.14 13.16
CA GLU A 143 -54.49 -5.77 14.26
C GLU A 143 -55.41 -4.77 14.95
N CYS A 144 -55.00 -3.54 15.18
CA CYS A 144 -55.81 -2.48 15.76
C CYS A 144 -56.99 -2.12 14.84
N LYS A 145 -56.78 -2.02 13.54
CA LYS A 145 -57.84 -1.77 12.56
C LYS A 145 -58.86 -2.89 12.44
N ALA A 146 -58.42 -4.14 12.60
CA ALA A 146 -59.29 -5.30 12.53
C ALA A 146 -60.21 -5.47 13.77
N ASN A 147 -59.82 -4.86 14.88
CA ASN A 147 -60.55 -4.92 16.17
C ASN A 147 -61.48 -3.68 16.38
N LEU A 148 -61.53 -2.77 15.44
CA LEU A 148 -62.46 -1.62 15.38
C LEU A 148 -63.69 -1.94 14.52
#